data_ca0b6c2af4a231a511881eac8a9d8083
#
_entry.id   ca0b6c2af4a231a511881eac8a9d8083
#
_cell.length_a   1.000
_cell.length_b   1.000
_cell.length_c   1.000
_cell.angle_alpha   90.00
_cell.angle_beta   90.00
_cell.angle_gamma   90.00
#
_symmetry.space_group_name_H-M   'P 1'
#
loop_
_entity.id
_entity.type
_entity.pdbx_description
1 polymer ?
#
loop_
_entity_poly.entity_id
_entity_poly.type
_entity_poly.pdbx_seq_one_letter_code
_entity_poly.pdbx_strand_id
1 'polypeptide(L)'
;VLSHDVGGSGVKVKPDRFYDDVPREKTIEQIGRALNELGSFAAGWGQQIRLEVHGQCAQLPTIKAIMEVAENPNVSVCWNSNAQDLEDPGLEHNFNLVRDRFGATLHVRELESDNYPYDQLMNLLVRSDYSGWVMLEASSKPDDRVAALAAQVRRFYEIRAGIQKEIVKENRRRNSPKTGRVEGPVI
;
A
#
# COMPACT_ATOMS: atom_id res chain seq x y z
N VAL A 1 -16.75 17.00 5.92
CA VAL A 1 -17.23 18.31 5.50
C VAL A 1 -16.23 18.96 4.56
N LEU A 2 -15.15 19.62 4.99
CA LEU A 2 -14.23 20.35 4.08
C LEU A 2 -13.71 19.50 2.92
N SER A 3 -13.26 18.26 3.14
CA SER A 3 -12.82 17.37 2.04
C SER A 3 -13.92 17.13 1.00
N HIS A 4 -15.14 16.88 1.45
CA HIS A 4 -16.32 16.75 0.58
C HIS A 4 -16.57 18.03 -0.21
N ASP A 5 -16.55 19.20 0.45
CA ASP A 5 -16.90 20.50 -0.15
C ASP A 5 -15.91 20.90 -1.26
N VAL A 6 -14.66 20.43 -1.18
CA VAL A 6 -13.64 20.65 -2.22
C VAL A 6 -13.51 19.49 -3.22
N GLY A 7 -14.45 18.55 -3.21
CA GLY A 7 -14.47 17.41 -4.14
C GLY A 7 -13.49 16.28 -3.78
N GLY A 8 -12.99 16.25 -2.57
CA GLY A 8 -12.14 15.16 -2.08
C GLY A 8 -12.92 13.87 -1.84
N SER A 9 -12.24 12.73 -1.88
CA SER A 9 -12.82 11.39 -1.66
C SER A 9 -12.54 10.81 -0.27
N GLY A 10 -11.82 11.53 0.57
CA GLY A 10 -11.48 11.07 1.91
C GLY A 10 -10.43 11.92 2.61
N VAL A 11 -10.10 11.52 3.82
CA VAL A 11 -9.13 12.20 4.66
C VAL A 11 -8.11 11.18 5.16
N LYS A 12 -6.83 11.49 4.99
CA LYS A 12 -5.73 10.74 5.58
C LYS A 12 -5.50 11.20 7.02
N VAL A 13 -5.35 10.25 7.93
CA VAL A 13 -5.00 10.49 9.33
C VAL A 13 -3.78 9.67 9.71
N LYS A 14 -2.93 10.20 10.56
CA LYS A 14 -1.78 9.48 11.09
C LYS A 14 -2.14 8.81 12.41
N PRO A 15 -1.69 7.59 12.65
CA PRO A 15 -1.70 7.05 14.00
C PRO A 15 -0.72 7.87 14.83
N ASP A 16 -1.05 8.05 16.07
CA ASP A 16 -0.17 8.79 16.97
C ASP A 16 1.04 7.93 17.37
N ARG A 17 1.51 8.07 18.53
CA ARG A 17 2.64 7.35 19.13
C ARG A 17 2.16 6.52 20.30
N PHE A 18 2.99 5.60 20.72
CA PHE A 18 2.83 4.94 22.01
C PHE A 18 3.36 5.85 23.13
N TYR A 19 2.71 5.80 24.28
CA TYR A 19 3.10 6.52 25.49
C TYR A 19 3.57 5.52 26.54
N ASP A 20 4.63 5.84 27.27
CA ASP A 20 5.29 4.91 28.20
C ASP A 20 4.37 4.47 29.36
N ASP A 21 3.43 5.31 29.74
CA ASP A 21 2.45 5.09 30.81
C ASP A 21 1.14 4.44 30.34
N VAL A 22 1.00 4.15 29.04
CA VAL A 22 -0.19 3.52 28.45
C VAL A 22 0.18 2.19 27.81
N PRO A 23 -0.45 1.08 28.20
CA PRO A 23 -0.26 -0.21 27.55
C PRO A 23 -0.48 -0.11 26.03
N ARG A 24 0.39 -0.73 25.26
CA ARG A 24 0.38 -0.69 23.79
C ARG A 24 -0.97 -1.13 23.21
N GLU A 25 -1.54 -2.19 23.75
CA GLU A 25 -2.83 -2.75 23.34
C GLU A 25 -3.97 -1.74 23.55
N LYS A 26 -3.88 -0.94 24.62
CA LYS A 26 -4.87 0.09 24.93
C LYS A 26 -4.81 1.25 23.93
N THR A 27 -3.62 1.62 23.51
CA THR A 27 -3.44 2.63 22.45
C THR A 27 -3.99 2.12 21.11
N ILE A 28 -3.72 0.86 20.74
CA ILE A 28 -4.25 0.21 19.53
C ILE A 28 -5.79 0.23 19.55
N GLU A 29 -6.38 -0.21 20.67
CA GLU A 29 -7.83 -0.21 20.85
C GLU A 29 -8.44 1.20 20.72
N GLN A 30 -7.82 2.18 21.36
CA GLN A 30 -8.27 3.58 21.31
C GLN A 30 -8.23 4.14 19.88
N ILE A 31 -7.15 3.90 19.14
CA ILE A 31 -7.03 4.34 17.75
C ILE A 31 -8.11 3.66 16.90
N GLY A 32 -8.26 2.34 17.01
CA GLY A 32 -9.26 1.60 16.23
C GLY A 32 -10.69 2.06 16.49
N ARG A 33 -11.05 2.30 17.74
CA ARG A 33 -12.38 2.83 18.11
C ARG A 33 -12.61 4.24 17.57
N ALA A 34 -11.63 5.14 17.70
CA ALA A 34 -11.73 6.49 17.14
C ALA A 34 -11.89 6.46 15.60
N LEU A 35 -11.20 5.54 14.93
CA LEU A 35 -11.35 5.34 13.48
C LEU A 35 -12.78 4.85 13.14
N ASN A 36 -13.40 3.97 13.92
CA ASN A 36 -14.78 3.54 13.71
C ASN A 36 -15.78 4.71 13.81
N GLU A 37 -15.60 5.58 14.79
CA GLU A 37 -16.44 6.78 14.97
C GLU A 37 -16.27 7.73 13.78
N LEU A 38 -15.01 8.00 13.38
CA LEU A 38 -14.69 8.84 12.22
C LEU A 38 -15.21 8.24 10.93
N GLY A 39 -15.09 6.91 10.74
CA GLY A 39 -15.61 6.20 9.60
C GLY A 39 -17.12 6.32 9.46
N SER A 40 -17.84 6.18 10.58
CA SER A 40 -19.30 6.35 10.63
C SER A 40 -19.72 7.78 10.29
N PHE A 41 -19.02 8.78 10.83
CA PHE A 41 -19.28 10.17 10.48
C PHE A 41 -18.96 10.47 9.01
N ALA A 42 -17.84 9.97 8.52
CA ALA A 42 -17.37 10.19 7.15
C ALA A 42 -18.30 9.55 6.09
N ALA A 43 -18.94 8.43 6.43
CA ALA A 43 -19.92 7.75 5.56
C ALA A 43 -21.04 8.67 5.10
N GLY A 44 -21.58 9.49 6.01
CA GLY A 44 -22.63 10.46 5.71
C GLY A 44 -22.23 11.53 4.70
N TRP A 45 -20.94 11.67 4.42
CA TRP A 45 -20.35 12.63 3.47
C TRP A 45 -19.73 11.94 2.25
N GLY A 46 -19.88 10.63 2.09
CA GLY A 46 -19.23 9.86 1.03
C GLY A 46 -17.69 9.90 1.11
N GLN A 47 -17.13 10.05 2.32
CA GLN A 47 -15.70 10.21 2.54
C GLN A 47 -15.10 8.95 3.17
N GLN A 48 -13.89 8.59 2.77
CA GLN A 48 -13.10 7.50 3.35
C GLN A 48 -12.11 8.06 4.38
N ILE A 49 -11.97 7.40 5.51
CA ILE A 49 -10.88 7.67 6.47
C ILE A 49 -9.73 6.71 6.18
N ARG A 50 -8.53 7.24 5.95
CA ARG A 50 -7.35 6.48 5.56
C ARG A 50 -6.26 6.58 6.61
N LEU A 51 -6.06 5.50 7.35
CA LEU A 51 -4.98 5.40 8.34
C LEU A 51 -3.64 5.25 7.61
N GLU A 52 -2.75 6.22 7.77
CA GLU A 52 -1.42 6.17 7.17
C GLU A 52 -0.49 5.26 7.97
N VAL A 53 0.27 4.44 7.27
CA VAL A 53 1.39 3.65 7.84
C VAL A 53 2.53 4.63 8.16
N HIS A 54 2.54 5.18 9.38
CA HIS A 54 3.44 6.28 9.73
C HIS A 54 3.89 6.27 11.20
N GLY A 55 5.08 6.82 11.47
CA GLY A 55 5.60 7.10 12.80
C GLY A 55 5.90 5.85 13.63
N GLN A 56 5.69 5.92 14.93
CA GLN A 56 5.93 4.80 15.86
C GLN A 56 4.97 3.63 15.66
N CYS A 57 3.83 3.85 15.02
CA CYS A 57 2.85 2.81 14.70
C CYS A 57 3.02 2.25 13.28
N ALA A 58 4.11 2.57 12.57
CA ALA A 58 4.30 2.18 11.17
C ALA A 58 4.55 0.67 10.95
N GLN A 59 4.88 -0.09 11.97
CA GLN A 59 5.03 -1.55 11.85
C GLN A 59 3.71 -2.18 11.39
N LEU A 60 3.75 -2.96 10.32
CA LEU A 60 2.55 -3.51 9.69
C LEU A 60 1.74 -4.44 10.61
N PRO A 61 2.34 -5.24 11.51
CA PRO A 61 1.58 -5.96 12.54
C PRO A 61 0.78 -5.03 13.46
N THR A 62 1.31 -3.83 13.76
CA THR A 62 0.59 -2.81 14.56
C THR A 62 -0.57 -2.23 13.76
N ILE A 63 -0.35 -1.83 12.51
CA ILE A 63 -1.43 -1.34 11.63
C ILE A 63 -2.52 -2.40 11.48
N LYS A 64 -2.15 -3.66 11.27
CA LYS A 64 -3.10 -4.77 11.21
C LYS A 64 -3.94 -4.85 12.49
N ALA A 65 -3.31 -4.83 13.66
CA ALA A 65 -4.02 -4.89 14.94
C ALA A 65 -4.98 -3.70 15.14
N ILE A 66 -4.59 -2.48 14.71
CA ILE A 66 -5.49 -1.32 14.70
C ILE A 66 -6.68 -1.57 13.78
N MET A 67 -6.44 -2.12 12.58
CA MET A 67 -7.49 -2.38 11.58
C MET A 67 -8.40 -3.55 11.94
N GLU A 68 -7.98 -4.46 12.81
CA GLU A 68 -8.83 -5.51 13.41
C GLU A 68 -9.85 -4.91 14.40
N VAL A 69 -9.52 -3.80 15.06
CA VAL A 69 -10.46 -3.03 15.89
C VAL A 69 -11.30 -2.06 15.05
N ALA A 70 -10.70 -1.48 14.00
CA ALA A 70 -11.35 -0.52 13.10
C ALA A 70 -12.12 -1.25 11.98
N GLU A 71 -13.25 -1.87 12.32
CA GLU A 71 -14.05 -2.70 11.40
C GLU A 71 -14.90 -1.89 10.41
N ASN A 72 -15.07 -0.59 10.62
CA ASN A 72 -15.92 0.24 9.77
C ASN A 72 -15.46 0.21 8.30
N PRO A 73 -16.34 -0.08 7.33
CA PRO A 73 -15.98 -0.22 5.92
C PRO A 73 -15.46 1.07 5.28
N ASN A 74 -15.73 2.24 5.86
CA ASN A 74 -15.18 3.51 5.42
C ASN A 74 -13.80 3.83 6.00
N VAL A 75 -13.25 2.93 6.81
CA VAL A 75 -11.86 3.03 7.32
C VAL A 75 -10.98 2.11 6.49
N SER A 76 -9.88 2.65 6.01
CA SER A 76 -8.92 1.94 5.16
C SER A 76 -7.49 2.30 5.52
N VAL A 77 -6.54 1.63 4.92
CA VAL A 77 -5.10 1.88 5.10
C VAL A 77 -4.58 2.72 3.95
N CYS A 78 -3.83 3.77 4.27
CA CYS A 78 -2.96 4.47 3.33
C CYS A 78 -1.53 3.95 3.53
N TRP A 79 -1.07 3.07 2.64
CA TRP A 79 0.32 2.64 2.63
C TRP A 79 1.25 3.86 2.51
N ASN A 80 2.38 3.81 3.18
CA ASN A 80 3.48 4.74 2.99
C ASN A 80 4.78 3.94 3.00
N SER A 81 5.69 4.20 2.07
CA SER A 81 6.94 3.45 1.96
C SER A 81 7.89 3.81 3.10
N ASN A 82 8.07 2.88 4.04
CA ASN A 82 8.88 3.04 5.24
C ASN A 82 9.90 1.90 5.36
N ALA A 83 10.97 2.12 6.12
CA ALA A 83 11.96 1.07 6.40
C ALA A 83 11.33 -0.13 7.12
N GLN A 84 10.31 0.10 7.94
CA GLN A 84 9.58 -0.94 8.69
C GLN A 84 8.86 -1.93 7.78
N ASP A 85 8.53 -1.54 6.55
CA ASP A 85 7.90 -2.43 5.57
C ASP A 85 8.83 -3.59 5.17
N LEU A 86 10.13 -3.37 5.32
CA LEU A 86 11.19 -4.31 4.94
C LEU A 86 11.68 -5.17 6.10
N GLU A 87 11.19 -4.92 7.33
CA GLU A 87 11.51 -5.75 8.49
C GLU A 87 11.04 -7.19 8.27
N ASP A 88 11.73 -8.14 8.93
CA ASP A 88 11.43 -9.56 8.84
C ASP A 88 9.94 -9.84 9.11
N PRO A 89 9.30 -10.67 8.30
CA PRO A 89 9.83 -11.52 7.21
C PRO A 89 9.87 -10.85 5.82
N GLY A 90 9.76 -9.54 5.72
CA GLY A 90 10.00 -8.76 4.52
C GLY A 90 8.74 -8.19 3.85
N LEU A 91 8.96 -7.38 2.79
CA LEU A 91 7.95 -6.54 2.15
C LEU A 91 6.68 -7.29 1.75
N GLU A 92 6.80 -8.44 1.11
CA GLU A 92 5.61 -9.18 0.62
C GLU A 92 4.72 -9.65 1.76
N HIS A 93 5.31 -10.15 2.85
CA HIS A 93 4.56 -10.55 4.02
C HIS A 93 3.86 -9.34 4.65
N ASN A 94 4.61 -8.29 4.90
CA ASN A 94 4.11 -7.06 5.55
C ASN A 94 3.01 -6.39 4.72
N PHE A 95 3.17 -6.34 3.39
CA PHE A 95 2.15 -5.90 2.45
C PHE A 95 0.84 -6.72 2.59
N ASN A 96 0.96 -8.03 2.64
CA ASN A 96 -0.18 -8.94 2.73
C ASN A 96 -0.94 -8.83 4.05
N LEU A 97 -0.35 -8.29 5.13
CA LEU A 97 -1.04 -8.05 6.39
C LEU A 97 -2.18 -7.02 6.28
N VAL A 98 -2.09 -6.10 5.33
CA VAL A 98 -2.99 -4.92 5.27
C VAL A 98 -3.58 -4.66 3.88
N ARG A 99 -3.15 -5.37 2.84
CA ARG A 99 -3.54 -5.09 1.44
C ARG A 99 -5.05 -5.08 1.21
N ASP A 100 -5.80 -5.95 1.89
CA ASP A 100 -7.24 -6.08 1.72
C ASP A 100 -8.00 -4.88 2.34
N ARG A 101 -7.29 -4.03 3.06
CA ARG A 101 -7.81 -2.80 3.67
C ARG A 101 -7.25 -1.53 3.01
N PHE A 102 -6.57 -1.62 1.88
CA PHE A 102 -6.05 -0.44 1.19
C PHE A 102 -7.16 0.50 0.75
N GLY A 103 -6.94 1.78 1.00
CA GLY A 103 -7.81 2.86 0.58
C GLY A 103 -7.52 3.35 -0.84
N ALA A 104 -8.23 4.39 -1.24
CA ALA A 104 -8.12 4.94 -2.59
C ALA A 104 -6.78 5.64 -2.87
N THR A 105 -5.94 5.87 -1.87
CA THR A 105 -4.62 6.50 -2.04
C THR A 105 -3.56 5.79 -1.23
N LEU A 106 -2.38 5.61 -1.82
CA LEU A 106 -1.15 5.13 -1.19
C LEU A 106 -0.04 6.14 -1.48
N HIS A 107 0.98 6.19 -0.62
CA HIS A 107 2.14 7.05 -0.79
C HIS A 107 3.38 6.26 -1.11
N VAL A 108 4.18 6.79 -2.03
CA VAL A 108 5.53 6.31 -2.34
C VAL A 108 6.48 7.50 -2.32
N ARG A 109 7.75 7.24 -2.06
CA ARG A 109 8.81 8.24 -2.20
C ARG A 109 9.42 8.15 -3.60
N GLU A 110 10.56 8.77 -3.79
CA GLU A 110 11.26 8.78 -5.08
C GLU A 110 11.55 7.34 -5.55
N LEU A 111 10.98 6.98 -6.69
CA LEU A 111 11.01 5.62 -7.25
C LEU A 111 12.40 5.18 -7.74
N GLU A 112 13.32 6.13 -7.87
CA GLU A 112 14.73 5.89 -8.24
C GLU A 112 15.61 5.59 -7.02
N SER A 113 15.04 5.63 -5.80
CA SER A 113 15.79 5.38 -4.58
C SER A 113 16.14 3.90 -4.44
N ASP A 114 17.42 3.60 -4.24
CA ASP A 114 17.91 2.24 -3.96
C ASP A 114 17.54 1.75 -2.54
N ASN A 115 17.01 2.64 -1.69
CA ASN A 115 16.70 2.32 -0.29
C ASN A 115 15.38 1.57 -0.12
N TYR A 116 14.59 1.43 -1.20
CA TYR A 116 13.30 0.75 -1.13
C TYR A 116 13.00 0.00 -2.43
N PRO A 117 12.52 -1.25 -2.37
CA PRO A 117 12.32 -2.10 -3.55
C PRO A 117 11.01 -1.76 -4.29
N TYR A 118 10.95 -0.60 -4.93
CA TYR A 118 9.73 -0.13 -5.61
C TYR A 118 9.26 -1.03 -6.75
N ASP A 119 10.15 -1.71 -7.45
CA ASP A 119 9.77 -2.70 -8.46
C ASP A 119 8.94 -3.84 -7.83
N GLN A 120 9.35 -4.32 -6.64
CA GLN A 120 8.60 -5.34 -5.89
C GLN A 120 7.27 -4.78 -5.37
N LEU A 121 7.24 -3.59 -4.77
CA LEU A 121 6.00 -2.98 -4.28
C LEU A 121 4.98 -2.81 -5.41
N MET A 122 5.41 -2.24 -6.55
CA MET A 122 4.52 -2.04 -7.69
C MET A 122 4.02 -3.36 -8.28
N ASN A 123 4.86 -4.40 -8.31
CA ASN A 123 4.44 -5.74 -8.71
C ASN A 123 3.37 -6.31 -7.78
N LEU A 124 3.54 -6.16 -6.45
CA LEU A 124 2.53 -6.58 -5.47
C LEU A 124 1.20 -5.82 -5.66
N LEU A 125 1.24 -4.51 -5.89
CA LEU A 125 0.05 -3.69 -6.16
C LEU A 125 -0.67 -4.14 -7.43
N VAL A 126 0.04 -4.36 -8.53
CA VAL A 126 -0.55 -4.84 -9.79
C VAL A 126 -1.17 -6.23 -9.61
N ARG A 127 -0.48 -7.15 -8.93
CA ARG A 127 -0.97 -8.52 -8.71
C ARG A 127 -2.13 -8.61 -7.72
N SER A 128 -2.34 -7.58 -6.91
CA SER A 128 -3.50 -7.45 -6.00
C SER A 128 -4.66 -6.67 -6.62
N ASP A 129 -4.60 -6.35 -7.93
CA ASP A 129 -5.59 -5.56 -8.66
C ASP A 129 -5.88 -4.20 -8.00
N TYR A 130 -4.87 -3.59 -7.36
CA TYR A 130 -5.02 -2.28 -6.75
C TYR A 130 -5.36 -1.23 -7.81
N SER A 131 -6.50 -0.55 -7.65
CA SER A 131 -7.03 0.43 -8.61
C SER A 131 -7.02 1.88 -8.10
N GLY A 132 -6.44 2.12 -6.91
CA GLY A 132 -6.33 3.46 -6.33
C GLY A 132 -5.16 4.27 -6.87
N TRP A 133 -4.94 5.42 -6.26
CA TRP A 133 -3.85 6.33 -6.61
C TRP A 133 -2.57 6.00 -5.85
N VAL A 134 -1.46 5.91 -6.56
CA VAL A 134 -0.11 5.88 -6.00
C VAL A 134 0.48 7.28 -6.11
N MET A 135 0.61 7.96 -4.99
CA MET A 135 0.98 9.37 -4.91
C MET A 135 2.43 9.52 -4.48
N LEU A 136 3.19 10.33 -5.21
CA LEU A 136 4.55 10.68 -4.82
C LEU A 136 4.54 11.65 -3.62
N GLU A 137 5.11 11.21 -2.51
CA GLU A 137 5.46 12.05 -1.35
C GLU A 137 6.97 12.26 -1.33
N ALA A 138 7.46 13.13 -2.21
CA ALA A 138 8.89 13.39 -2.36
C ALA A 138 9.53 13.94 -1.08
N SER A 139 10.67 13.38 -0.70
CA SER A 139 11.48 13.85 0.43
C SER A 139 12.68 14.71 0.00
N SER A 140 13.09 14.60 -1.24
CA SER A 140 14.19 15.36 -1.83
C SER A 140 13.78 16.80 -2.17
N LYS A 141 14.80 17.67 -2.29
CA LYS A 141 14.63 19.07 -2.69
C LYS A 141 15.56 19.37 -3.88
N PRO A 142 15.25 18.82 -5.07
CA PRO A 142 16.07 19.06 -6.25
C PRO A 142 15.98 20.50 -6.72
N ASP A 143 17.04 21.03 -7.34
CA ASP A 143 17.07 22.37 -7.90
C ASP A 143 16.05 22.52 -9.04
N ASP A 144 15.99 21.52 -9.93
CA ASP A 144 14.96 21.44 -10.98
C ASP A 144 13.87 20.42 -10.61
N ARG A 145 12.81 20.92 -9.98
CA ARG A 145 11.67 20.10 -9.55
C ARG A 145 10.87 19.54 -10.72
N VAL A 146 10.85 20.24 -11.86
CA VAL A 146 10.11 19.78 -13.04
C VAL A 146 10.83 18.60 -13.67
N ALA A 147 12.14 18.71 -13.85
CA ALA A 147 12.96 17.61 -14.35
C ALA A 147 12.90 16.40 -13.42
N ALA A 148 12.98 16.60 -12.10
CA ALA A 148 12.86 15.54 -11.11
C ALA A 148 11.50 14.84 -11.18
N LEU A 149 10.40 15.58 -11.26
CA LEU A 149 9.07 14.98 -11.40
C LEU A 149 8.94 14.20 -12.72
N ALA A 150 9.48 14.74 -13.82
CA ALA A 150 9.51 14.04 -15.11
C ALA A 150 10.31 12.72 -15.04
N ALA A 151 11.40 12.68 -14.27
CA ALA A 151 12.15 11.45 -14.00
C ALA A 151 11.30 10.43 -13.25
N GLN A 152 10.58 10.82 -12.18
CA GLN A 152 9.66 9.94 -11.46
C GLN A 152 8.57 9.35 -12.37
N VAL A 153 7.99 10.16 -13.23
CA VAL A 153 6.98 9.71 -14.21
C VAL A 153 7.57 8.67 -15.18
N ARG A 154 8.78 8.92 -15.72
CA ARG A 154 9.47 7.94 -16.58
C ARG A 154 9.72 6.63 -15.83
N ARG A 155 10.27 6.70 -14.61
CA ARG A 155 10.56 5.52 -13.79
C ARG A 155 9.30 4.70 -13.50
N PHE A 156 8.20 5.37 -13.18
CA PHE A 156 6.90 4.70 -12.99
C PHE A 156 6.47 3.90 -14.23
N TYR A 157 6.58 4.49 -15.43
CA TYR A 157 6.23 3.79 -16.67
C TYR A 157 7.19 2.64 -17.00
N GLU A 158 8.46 2.77 -16.69
CA GLU A 158 9.45 1.69 -16.85
C GLU A 158 9.13 0.49 -15.97
N ILE A 159 8.86 0.72 -14.69
CA ILE A 159 8.44 -0.32 -13.74
C ILE A 159 7.18 -1.01 -14.25
N ARG A 160 6.16 -0.24 -14.61
CA ARG A 160 4.90 -0.77 -15.13
C ARG A 160 5.10 -1.62 -16.39
N ALA A 161 5.91 -1.16 -17.32
CA ALA A 161 6.22 -1.90 -18.56
C ALA A 161 6.97 -3.21 -18.28
N GLY A 162 7.87 -3.21 -17.29
CA GLY A 162 8.56 -4.40 -16.81
C GLY A 162 7.58 -5.45 -16.27
N ILE A 163 6.73 -5.05 -15.35
CA ILE A 163 5.71 -5.93 -14.73
C ILE A 163 4.78 -6.52 -15.80
N GLN A 164 4.34 -5.71 -16.76
CA GLN A 164 3.43 -6.17 -17.81
C GLN A 164 4.08 -7.22 -18.72
N LYS A 165 5.37 -7.05 -19.04
CA LYS A 165 6.15 -8.07 -19.78
C LYS A 165 6.26 -9.38 -19.02
N GLU A 166 6.47 -9.33 -17.70
CA GLU A 166 6.54 -10.52 -16.85
C GLU A 166 5.22 -11.28 -16.82
N ILE A 167 4.11 -10.58 -16.59
CA ILE A 167 2.77 -11.16 -16.59
C ILE A 167 2.45 -11.84 -17.95
N VAL A 168 2.75 -11.19 -19.08
CA VAL A 168 2.57 -11.79 -20.40
C VAL A 168 3.42 -13.05 -20.57
N LYS A 169 4.66 -13.05 -20.10
CA LYS A 169 5.56 -14.21 -20.16
C LYS A 169 5.04 -15.38 -19.31
N GLU A 170 4.56 -15.10 -18.11
CA GLU A 170 3.96 -16.09 -17.20
C GLU A 170 2.71 -16.72 -17.81
N ASN A 171 1.82 -15.90 -18.37
CA ASN A 171 0.59 -16.37 -19.02
C ASN A 171 0.90 -17.25 -20.25
N ARG A 172 1.89 -16.89 -21.06
CA ARG A 172 2.34 -17.73 -22.18
C ARG A 172 2.87 -19.09 -21.70
N ARG A 173 3.66 -19.11 -20.61
CA ARG A 173 4.18 -20.37 -20.04
C ARG A 173 3.06 -21.25 -19.48
N ARG A 174 2.06 -20.65 -18.84
CA ARG A 174 0.91 -21.35 -18.26
C ARG A 174 0.03 -21.97 -19.35
N ASN A 175 -0.12 -21.30 -20.49
CA ASN A 175 -0.94 -21.71 -21.63
C ASN A 175 -0.18 -22.54 -22.67
N SER A 176 1.13 -22.77 -22.49
CA SER A 176 1.89 -23.68 -23.36
C SER A 176 1.47 -25.13 -23.11
N PRO A 177 1.12 -25.90 -24.14
CA PRO A 177 0.74 -27.31 -23.96
C PRO A 177 1.90 -28.04 -23.28
N LYS A 178 1.61 -28.74 -22.18
CA LYS A 178 2.55 -29.68 -21.58
C LYS A 178 2.77 -30.79 -22.62
N THR A 179 3.90 -30.78 -23.31
CA THR A 179 4.30 -31.89 -24.16
C THR A 179 4.50 -33.12 -23.27
N GLY A 180 3.44 -33.88 -23.14
CA GLY A 180 3.50 -35.19 -22.49
C GLY A 180 4.44 -36.05 -23.30
N ARG A 181 5.50 -36.52 -22.67
CA ARG A 181 6.35 -37.59 -23.19
C ARG A 181 5.45 -38.83 -23.28
N VAL A 182 4.97 -39.14 -24.48
CA VAL A 182 4.32 -40.44 -24.72
C VAL A 182 5.47 -41.42 -24.71
N GLU A 183 5.64 -42.13 -23.60
CA GLU A 183 6.45 -43.33 -23.60
C GLU A 183 5.65 -44.39 -24.40
N GLY A 184 6.11 -44.61 -25.62
CA GLY A 184 5.58 -45.70 -26.45
C GLY A 184 5.92 -47.05 -25.84
N PRO A 185 5.07 -48.06 -26.03
CA PRO A 185 5.32 -49.39 -25.51
C PRO A 185 6.62 -49.94 -26.11
N VAL A 186 7.52 -50.38 -25.23
CA VAL A 186 8.68 -51.19 -25.61
C VAL A 186 8.13 -52.57 -25.91
N ILE A 187 8.24 -52.98 -27.17
CA ILE A 187 7.99 -54.36 -27.63
C ILE A 187 9.26 -55.16 -27.37
#